data_7db9e01a4e732c70e51257d6fec4faaf
#
_entry.id   7db9e01a4e732c70e51257d6fec4faaf
#
_cell.length_a   1.000
_cell.length_b   1.000
_cell.length_c   1.000
_cell.angle_alpha   90.00
_cell.angle_beta   90.00
_cell.angle_gamma   90.00
#
_symmetry.space_group_name_H-M   'P 1'
#
loop_
_entity.id
_entity.type
_entity.pdbx_description
1 polymer ?
#
loop_
_entity_poly.entity_id
_entity_poly.type
_entity_poly.pdbx_seq_one_letter_code
_entity_poly.pdbx_strand_id
1 'polypeptide(L)'
;MATPDVVIIGGGISGTAAAYELARLGVPVTLVEQGTLASMASGWTLAGVRQSGRETPEIPLAMAAVERWGYLSDELGADVEYRRNGNLRLIMDEAARPATEKRIAAENALGLKVEYLVDNQAVREVAPALAEWIPGASFCPTDGHANPTAAVGAFAAAAQRLGANILTETRVDDIEVVGGKVQGVRTAAGIIPADVVVVAAGIYSNSLTAPLGITIPYELYRVSVIQTTPLPPHLAQVLGTSAADFAGRQQVDGRFRFTDGGAHWPHALADLAGGYEPIMPTLQTINQAITSAVALVPALQAARIANVWGGLVDITPDEIPVIERSQEIDGLVMAAGFSGHGFCLGPVTGQILRDLVVEGETPYPIEPFRRGRFTGDEVAGTASPLG
;
A
#
# COMPACT_ATOMS: atom_id res chain seq x y z
N MET A 1 22.65 -20.62 16.32
CA MET A 1 23.30 -19.78 15.30
C MET A 1 23.38 -18.38 15.87
N ALA A 2 24.37 -17.56 15.47
CA ALA A 2 24.39 -16.15 15.86
C ALA A 2 23.18 -15.43 15.23
N THR A 3 22.61 -14.46 15.94
CA THR A 3 21.52 -13.62 15.43
C THR A 3 22.10 -12.74 14.30
N PRO A 4 21.49 -12.70 13.10
CA PRO A 4 22.02 -11.92 11.98
C PRO A 4 21.86 -10.42 12.25
N ASP A 5 22.80 -9.61 11.78
CA ASP A 5 22.63 -8.17 11.66
C ASP A 5 21.81 -7.86 10.41
N VAL A 6 20.73 -7.09 10.55
CA VAL A 6 19.78 -6.82 9.47
C VAL A 6 19.75 -5.34 9.13
N VAL A 7 19.88 -5.01 7.85
CA VAL A 7 19.58 -3.68 7.33
C VAL A 7 18.29 -3.74 6.50
N ILE A 8 17.35 -2.84 6.80
CA ILE A 8 16.12 -2.66 6.03
C ILE A 8 16.21 -1.35 5.26
N ILE A 9 15.99 -1.39 3.95
CA ILE A 9 15.99 -0.21 3.08
C ILE A 9 14.54 0.18 2.80
N GLY A 10 14.14 1.35 3.31
CA GLY A 10 12.82 1.96 3.10
C GLY A 10 12.00 2.12 4.38
N GLY A 11 11.61 3.36 4.68
CA GLY A 11 10.82 3.78 5.85
C GLY A 11 9.32 3.84 5.59
N GLY A 12 8.80 3.04 4.65
CA GLY A 12 7.38 2.83 4.41
C GLY A 12 6.75 1.85 5.40
N ILE A 13 5.47 1.53 5.20
CA ILE A 13 4.71 0.64 6.09
C ILE A 13 5.33 -0.75 6.19
N SER A 14 5.80 -1.34 5.08
CA SER A 14 6.40 -2.68 5.06
C SER A 14 7.74 -2.71 5.79
N GLY A 15 8.61 -1.72 5.55
CA GLY A 15 9.92 -1.66 6.19
C GLY A 15 9.82 -1.38 7.69
N THR A 16 8.97 -0.44 8.12
CA THR A 16 8.78 -0.14 9.56
C THR A 16 8.10 -1.29 10.30
N ALA A 17 7.15 -1.99 9.66
CA ALA A 17 6.56 -3.19 10.23
C ALA A 17 7.61 -4.32 10.36
N ALA A 18 8.46 -4.54 9.35
CA ALA A 18 9.54 -5.53 9.42
C ALA A 18 10.56 -5.19 10.52
N ALA A 19 10.92 -3.91 10.66
CA ALA A 19 11.81 -3.46 11.72
C ALA A 19 11.23 -3.76 13.12
N TYR A 20 9.93 -3.51 13.31
CA TYR A 20 9.23 -3.84 14.54
C TYR A 20 9.22 -5.34 14.80
N GLU A 21 8.86 -6.14 13.81
CA GLU A 21 8.77 -7.60 13.96
C GLU A 21 10.11 -8.25 14.28
N LEU A 22 11.19 -7.81 13.64
CA LEU A 22 12.54 -8.30 13.89
C LEU A 22 13.03 -7.86 15.28
N ALA A 23 12.83 -6.59 15.65
CA ALA A 23 13.21 -6.07 16.94
C ALA A 23 12.48 -6.79 18.11
N ARG A 24 11.22 -7.23 17.91
CA ARG A 24 10.49 -8.07 18.90
C ARG A 24 11.17 -9.39 19.19
N LEU A 25 11.91 -9.94 18.24
CA LEU A 25 12.70 -11.17 18.42
C LEU A 25 14.12 -10.90 18.95
N GLY A 26 14.47 -9.62 19.22
CA GLY A 26 15.81 -9.25 19.64
C GLY A 26 16.84 -9.29 18.52
N VAL A 27 16.40 -9.30 17.25
CA VAL A 27 17.29 -9.23 16.09
C VAL A 27 17.84 -7.80 15.97
N PRO A 28 19.16 -7.59 15.84
CA PRO A 28 19.74 -6.28 15.58
C PRO A 28 19.27 -5.75 14.23
N VAL A 29 18.58 -4.59 14.22
CA VAL A 29 17.99 -3.99 13.01
C VAL A 29 18.43 -2.54 12.87
N THR A 30 18.90 -2.19 11.66
CA THR A 30 19.03 -0.81 11.21
C THR A 30 18.12 -0.59 10.02
N LEU A 31 17.10 0.28 10.15
CA LEU A 31 16.28 0.75 9.04
C LEU A 31 16.89 2.03 8.48
N VAL A 32 17.04 2.09 7.15
CA VAL A 32 17.61 3.23 6.43
C VAL A 32 16.57 3.79 5.47
N GLU A 33 16.24 5.07 5.61
CA GLU A 33 15.26 5.79 4.79
C GLU A 33 15.90 7.05 4.18
N GLN A 34 15.76 7.23 2.87
CA GLN A 34 16.38 8.34 2.15
C GLN A 34 15.76 9.72 2.48
N GLY A 35 14.50 9.73 2.87
CA GLY A 35 13.78 10.93 3.28
C GLY A 35 13.28 10.81 4.71
N THR A 36 12.08 11.32 4.96
CA THR A 36 11.36 11.10 6.22
C THR A 36 10.52 9.83 6.14
N LEU A 37 10.16 9.26 7.29
CA LEU A 37 9.26 8.11 7.32
C LEU A 37 7.93 8.43 6.64
N ALA A 38 7.38 7.46 5.90
CA ALA A 38 6.15 7.60 5.14
C ALA A 38 6.15 8.72 4.08
N SER A 39 7.32 9.16 3.60
CA SER A 39 7.43 10.28 2.65
C SER A 39 6.94 9.98 1.24
N MET A 40 6.64 8.71 0.92
CA MET A 40 6.19 8.26 -0.40
C MET A 40 4.82 7.55 -0.31
N ALA A 41 4.58 6.51 -1.11
CA ALA A 41 3.30 5.83 -1.26
C ALA A 41 2.59 5.53 0.07
N SER A 42 3.32 5.11 1.12
CA SER A 42 2.74 4.82 2.44
C SER A 42 2.12 6.02 3.15
N GLY A 43 2.58 7.26 2.91
CA GLY A 43 1.99 8.47 3.51
C GLY A 43 1.00 9.18 2.58
N TRP A 44 1.16 9.02 1.28
CA TRP A 44 0.34 9.68 0.28
C TRP A 44 -0.98 8.96 -0.01
N THR A 45 -1.09 7.69 0.37
CA THR A 45 -2.23 6.80 0.12
C THR A 45 -3.54 7.30 0.73
N LEU A 46 -4.66 6.81 0.20
CA LEU A 46 -5.96 6.88 0.86
C LEU A 46 -6.02 6.08 2.16
N ALA A 47 -5.10 5.15 2.34
CA ALA A 47 -4.99 4.26 3.48
C ALA A 47 -6.26 3.43 3.73
N GLY A 48 -6.86 2.92 2.68
CA GLY A 48 -7.86 1.85 2.76
C GLY A 48 -7.23 0.58 3.33
N VAL A 49 -7.90 -0.02 4.29
CA VAL A 49 -7.56 -1.32 4.87
C VAL A 49 -8.67 -2.26 4.43
N ARG A 50 -8.44 -2.95 3.34
CA ARG A 50 -9.47 -3.75 2.69
C ARG A 50 -8.96 -5.11 2.22
N GLN A 51 -9.81 -6.12 2.37
CA GLN A 51 -9.62 -7.47 1.84
C GLN A 51 -10.48 -7.70 0.58
N SER A 52 -11.54 -6.90 0.38
CA SER A 52 -12.37 -6.94 -0.82
C SER A 52 -11.71 -6.21 -1.99
N GLY A 53 -12.07 -6.58 -3.22
CA GLY A 53 -11.55 -5.98 -4.44
C GLY A 53 -10.04 -6.26 -4.63
N ARG A 54 -9.59 -7.47 -4.30
CA ARG A 54 -8.21 -7.92 -4.44
C ARG A 54 -8.10 -9.01 -5.49
N GLU A 55 -6.90 -9.16 -6.04
CA GLU A 55 -6.59 -10.33 -6.84
C GLU A 55 -6.66 -11.60 -5.99
N THR A 56 -7.18 -12.67 -6.58
CA THR A 56 -7.45 -13.93 -5.86
C THR A 56 -6.30 -14.43 -4.99
N PRO A 57 -5.02 -14.43 -5.46
CA PRO A 57 -3.90 -14.88 -4.62
C PRO A 57 -3.61 -13.96 -3.42
N GLU A 58 -3.99 -12.67 -3.49
CA GLU A 58 -3.74 -11.70 -2.43
C GLU A 58 -4.75 -11.79 -1.28
N ILE A 59 -5.96 -12.29 -1.55
CA ILE A 59 -7.06 -12.31 -0.58
C ILE A 59 -6.67 -12.94 0.78
N PRO A 60 -5.99 -14.10 0.84
CA PRO A 60 -5.59 -14.68 2.12
C PRO A 60 -4.68 -13.77 2.96
N LEU A 61 -3.72 -13.08 2.32
CA LEU A 61 -2.85 -12.10 3.00
C LEU A 61 -3.64 -10.87 3.44
N ALA A 62 -4.54 -10.39 2.59
CA ALA A 62 -5.37 -9.23 2.91
C ALA A 62 -6.34 -9.51 4.08
N MET A 63 -6.91 -10.72 4.17
CA MET A 63 -7.72 -11.17 5.31
C MET A 63 -6.92 -11.17 6.60
N ALA A 64 -5.73 -11.76 6.60
CA ALA A 64 -4.84 -11.77 7.75
C ALA A 64 -4.40 -10.34 8.15
N ALA A 65 -4.17 -9.46 7.16
CA ALA A 65 -3.82 -8.07 7.41
C ALA A 65 -4.98 -7.31 8.06
N VAL A 66 -6.20 -7.43 7.53
CA VAL A 66 -7.41 -6.77 8.09
C VAL A 66 -7.69 -7.23 9.52
N GLU A 67 -7.50 -8.51 9.81
CA GLU A 67 -7.59 -9.04 11.18
C GLU A 67 -6.57 -8.36 12.09
N ARG A 68 -5.30 -8.29 11.67
CA ARG A 68 -4.23 -7.67 12.45
C ARG A 68 -4.46 -6.17 12.67
N TRP A 69 -4.97 -5.44 11.68
CA TRP A 69 -5.33 -4.04 11.85
C TRP A 69 -6.29 -3.81 13.01
N GLY A 70 -7.16 -4.80 13.32
CA GLY A 70 -8.15 -4.72 14.39
C GLY A 70 -7.58 -4.54 15.79
N TYR A 71 -6.36 -4.99 16.04
CA TYR A 71 -5.69 -4.88 17.35
C TYR A 71 -4.34 -4.13 17.30
N LEU A 72 -4.00 -3.57 16.13
CA LEU A 72 -2.70 -2.96 15.90
C LEU A 72 -2.41 -1.76 16.80
N SER A 73 -3.43 -0.95 17.13
CA SER A 73 -3.26 0.18 18.05
C SER A 73 -2.83 -0.26 19.45
N ASP A 74 -3.44 -1.33 19.96
CA ASP A 74 -3.08 -1.91 21.25
C ASP A 74 -1.68 -2.54 21.19
N GLU A 75 -1.37 -3.28 20.14
CA GLU A 75 -0.08 -3.92 19.92
C GLU A 75 1.06 -2.89 19.88
N LEU A 76 0.88 -1.78 19.19
CA LEU A 76 1.90 -0.74 19.04
C LEU A 76 1.89 0.30 20.18
N GLY A 77 0.84 0.31 21.01
CA GLY A 77 0.64 1.31 22.06
C GLY A 77 0.42 2.73 21.52
N ALA A 78 -0.22 2.85 20.35
CA ALA A 78 -0.50 4.12 19.71
C ALA A 78 -1.75 4.01 18.82
N ASP A 79 -2.66 5.00 18.84
CA ASP A 79 -3.83 4.99 17.96
C ASP A 79 -3.41 5.23 16.51
N VAL A 80 -3.55 4.21 15.68
CA VAL A 80 -3.33 4.28 14.22
C VAL A 80 -4.58 4.76 13.49
N GLU A 81 -5.61 5.19 14.21
CA GLU A 81 -6.91 5.63 13.71
C GLU A 81 -7.58 4.60 12.78
N TYR A 82 -7.41 3.32 13.07
CA TYR A 82 -8.10 2.29 12.32
C TYR A 82 -9.61 2.32 12.63
N ARG A 83 -10.42 2.39 11.56
CA ARG A 83 -11.88 2.40 11.63
C ARG A 83 -12.42 1.34 10.68
N ARG A 84 -13.04 0.31 11.26
CA ARG A 84 -13.61 -0.85 10.55
C ARG A 84 -15.08 -0.58 10.20
N ASN A 85 -15.30 0.39 9.30
CA ASN A 85 -16.64 0.85 8.92
C ASN A 85 -17.09 0.36 7.53
N GLY A 86 -16.30 -0.53 6.94
CA GLY A 86 -16.59 -1.15 5.65
C GLY A 86 -16.02 -0.39 4.45
N ASN A 87 -16.10 -1.07 3.31
CA ASN A 87 -15.74 -0.55 1.99
C ASN A 87 -16.89 -0.78 1.03
N LEU A 88 -17.29 0.27 0.34
CA LEU A 88 -18.30 0.26 -0.73
C LEU A 88 -17.61 0.36 -2.08
N ARG A 89 -17.89 -0.55 -3.00
CA ARG A 89 -17.53 -0.42 -4.41
C ARG A 89 -18.79 -0.16 -5.19
N LEU A 90 -18.97 1.10 -5.58
CA LEU A 90 -20.19 1.61 -6.19
C LEU A 90 -20.30 1.12 -7.63
N ILE A 91 -21.47 0.65 -8.02
CA ILE A 91 -21.83 0.35 -9.40
C ILE A 91 -22.09 1.67 -10.12
N MET A 92 -21.35 1.94 -11.19
CA MET A 92 -21.44 3.21 -11.90
C MET A 92 -22.50 3.19 -13.02
N ASP A 93 -22.82 2.01 -13.52
CA ASP A 93 -23.88 1.77 -14.51
C ASP A 93 -24.43 0.34 -14.40
N GLU A 94 -25.58 0.10 -15.01
CA GLU A 94 -26.26 -1.22 -14.98
C GLU A 94 -25.43 -2.33 -15.66
N ALA A 95 -24.54 -1.99 -16.60
CA ALA A 95 -23.71 -2.96 -17.30
C ALA A 95 -22.63 -3.56 -16.38
N ALA A 96 -22.27 -2.88 -15.30
CA ALA A 96 -21.29 -3.37 -14.33
C ALA A 96 -21.85 -4.40 -13.33
N ARG A 97 -23.18 -4.59 -13.26
CA ARG A 97 -23.82 -5.53 -12.30
C ARG A 97 -23.35 -6.97 -12.42
N PRO A 98 -23.34 -7.59 -13.62
CA PRO A 98 -22.95 -9.00 -13.73
C PRO A 98 -21.51 -9.26 -13.28
N ALA A 99 -20.61 -8.32 -13.57
CA ALA A 99 -19.21 -8.40 -13.12
C ALA A 99 -19.09 -8.24 -11.61
N THR A 100 -19.87 -7.33 -11.02
CA THR A 100 -19.93 -7.12 -9.57
C THR A 100 -20.46 -8.37 -8.85
N GLU A 101 -21.55 -8.96 -9.31
CA GLU A 101 -22.12 -10.20 -8.75
C GLU A 101 -21.15 -11.37 -8.82
N LYS A 102 -20.47 -11.53 -9.96
CA LYS A 102 -19.44 -12.57 -10.13
C LYS A 102 -18.27 -12.37 -9.15
N ARG A 103 -17.82 -11.13 -8.95
CA ARG A 103 -16.75 -10.80 -7.99
C ARG A 103 -17.20 -11.13 -6.56
N ILE A 104 -18.38 -10.68 -6.15
CA ILE A 104 -18.94 -10.98 -4.82
C ILE A 104 -18.97 -12.49 -4.57
N ALA A 105 -19.45 -13.28 -5.54
CA ALA A 105 -19.52 -14.73 -5.43
C ALA A 105 -18.12 -15.36 -5.25
N ALA A 106 -17.12 -14.89 -6.02
CA ALA A 106 -15.74 -15.37 -5.94
C ALA A 106 -15.09 -15.01 -4.59
N GLU A 107 -15.25 -13.77 -4.13
CA GLU A 107 -14.73 -13.31 -2.85
C GLU A 107 -15.35 -14.07 -1.67
N ASN A 108 -16.68 -14.28 -1.69
CA ASN A 108 -17.37 -15.03 -0.66
C ASN A 108 -17.00 -16.53 -0.65
N ALA A 109 -16.69 -17.10 -1.81
CA ALA A 109 -16.16 -18.47 -1.89
C ALA A 109 -14.77 -18.61 -1.22
N LEU A 110 -14.01 -17.53 -1.10
CA LEU A 110 -12.73 -17.46 -0.39
C LEU A 110 -12.88 -17.10 1.09
N GLY A 111 -14.11 -16.95 1.57
CA GLY A 111 -14.40 -16.71 2.99
C GLY A 111 -14.64 -15.27 3.38
N LEU A 112 -14.65 -14.32 2.42
CA LEU A 112 -15.09 -12.95 2.69
C LEU A 112 -16.59 -12.91 2.98
N LYS A 113 -17.06 -11.79 3.53
CA LYS A 113 -18.49 -11.51 3.76
C LYS A 113 -18.87 -10.25 3.01
N VAL A 114 -18.89 -10.33 1.69
CA VAL A 114 -19.26 -9.22 0.81
C VAL A 114 -20.76 -9.30 0.53
N GLU A 115 -21.46 -8.20 0.81
CA GLU A 115 -22.89 -8.05 0.59
C GLU A 115 -23.14 -7.39 -0.77
N TYR A 116 -24.23 -7.75 -1.42
CA TYR A 116 -24.70 -7.10 -2.63
C TYR A 116 -25.84 -6.15 -2.29
N LEU A 117 -25.57 -4.85 -2.39
CA LEU A 117 -26.57 -3.78 -2.25
C LEU A 117 -27.23 -3.57 -3.61
N VAL A 118 -28.42 -4.14 -3.78
CA VAL A 118 -29.05 -4.34 -5.10
C VAL A 118 -29.61 -3.06 -5.74
N ASP A 119 -29.82 -2.02 -4.95
CA ASP A 119 -30.42 -0.77 -5.41
C ASP A 119 -29.93 0.45 -4.58
N ASN A 120 -30.36 1.62 -4.99
CA ASN A 120 -30.01 2.87 -4.30
C ASN A 120 -30.51 2.93 -2.85
N GLN A 121 -31.68 2.36 -2.56
CA GLN A 121 -32.20 2.36 -1.19
C GLN A 121 -31.23 1.61 -0.27
N ALA A 122 -30.83 0.39 -0.66
CA ALA A 122 -29.87 -0.42 0.09
C ALA A 122 -28.51 0.31 0.26
N VAL A 123 -28.02 0.97 -0.80
CA VAL A 123 -26.77 1.76 -0.75
C VAL A 123 -26.89 2.89 0.28
N ARG A 124 -28.00 3.63 0.27
CA ARG A 124 -28.20 4.78 1.16
C ARG A 124 -28.58 4.40 2.59
N GLU A 125 -29.06 3.19 2.83
CA GLU A 125 -29.20 2.65 4.19
C GLU A 125 -27.83 2.48 4.86
N VAL A 126 -26.79 2.10 4.07
CA VAL A 126 -25.39 1.97 4.55
C VAL A 126 -24.67 3.32 4.57
N ALA A 127 -24.86 4.14 3.54
CA ALA A 127 -24.18 5.42 3.35
C ALA A 127 -25.15 6.52 2.86
N PRO A 128 -25.90 7.17 3.76
CA PRO A 128 -26.98 8.12 3.41
C PRO A 128 -26.52 9.35 2.60
N ALA A 129 -25.23 9.69 2.67
CA ALA A 129 -24.67 10.84 1.96
C ALA A 129 -24.39 10.59 0.48
N LEU A 130 -24.54 9.36 0.01
CA LEU A 130 -24.33 9.02 -1.40
C LEU A 130 -25.48 9.49 -2.27
N ALA A 131 -25.15 9.76 -3.53
CA ALA A 131 -26.09 10.28 -4.53
C ALA A 131 -27.22 9.29 -4.87
N GLU A 132 -28.39 9.84 -5.22
CA GLU A 132 -29.62 9.08 -5.51
C GLU A 132 -29.59 8.28 -6.82
N TRP A 133 -28.66 8.59 -7.71
CA TRP A 133 -28.54 7.90 -9.00
C TRP A 133 -27.73 6.60 -8.96
N ILE A 134 -27.01 6.30 -7.85
CA ILE A 134 -26.16 5.12 -7.74
C ILE A 134 -27.03 3.85 -7.73
N PRO A 135 -26.87 2.95 -8.72
CA PRO A 135 -27.83 1.85 -8.89
C PRO A 135 -27.60 0.67 -7.94
N GLY A 136 -26.47 0.60 -7.26
CA GLY A 136 -26.10 -0.48 -6.33
C GLY A 136 -24.63 -0.44 -5.95
N ALA A 137 -24.20 -1.40 -5.14
CA ALA A 137 -22.81 -1.54 -4.71
C ALA A 137 -22.49 -2.96 -4.22
N SER A 138 -21.20 -3.32 -4.18
CA SER A 138 -20.74 -4.34 -3.24
C SER A 138 -20.29 -3.67 -1.94
N PHE A 139 -20.55 -4.32 -0.82
CA PHE A 139 -20.21 -3.82 0.51
C PHE A 139 -19.50 -4.90 1.33
N CYS A 140 -18.26 -4.62 1.77
CA CYS A 140 -17.53 -5.47 2.68
C CYS A 140 -17.48 -4.79 4.06
N PRO A 141 -18.31 -5.20 5.04
CA PRO A 141 -18.42 -4.52 6.34
C PRO A 141 -17.17 -4.67 7.21
N THR A 142 -16.31 -5.64 6.90
CA THR A 142 -15.09 -5.92 7.65
C THR A 142 -13.88 -5.14 7.18
N ASP A 143 -13.98 -4.43 6.08
CA ASP A 143 -12.98 -3.50 5.58
C ASP A 143 -13.01 -2.16 6.36
N GLY A 144 -12.04 -1.31 6.11
CA GLY A 144 -11.96 -0.01 6.76
C GLY A 144 -10.83 0.87 6.25
N HIS A 145 -10.37 1.76 7.10
CA HIS A 145 -9.25 2.64 6.81
C HIS A 145 -8.47 2.99 8.08
N ALA A 146 -7.24 3.49 7.91
CA ALA A 146 -6.41 3.97 9.01
C ALA A 146 -5.75 5.32 8.67
N ASN A 147 -5.01 5.89 9.63
CA ASN A 147 -4.16 7.04 9.36
C ASN A 147 -2.77 6.55 8.90
N PRO A 148 -2.34 6.87 7.66
CA PRO A 148 -1.15 6.27 7.10
C PRO A 148 0.14 6.70 7.81
N THR A 149 0.28 7.98 8.14
CA THR A 149 1.47 8.50 8.83
C THR A 149 1.51 8.08 10.29
N ALA A 150 0.35 8.00 10.95
CA ALA A 150 0.26 7.51 12.33
C ALA A 150 0.66 6.02 12.40
N ALA A 151 0.21 5.18 11.46
CA ALA A 151 0.55 3.76 11.43
C ALA A 151 2.04 3.51 11.21
N VAL A 152 2.64 4.17 10.20
CA VAL A 152 4.09 4.05 9.95
C VAL A 152 4.90 4.56 11.14
N GLY A 153 4.51 5.72 11.71
CA GLY A 153 5.16 6.28 12.90
C GLY A 153 5.03 5.38 14.14
N ALA A 154 3.87 4.74 14.32
CA ALA A 154 3.64 3.81 15.43
C ALA A 154 4.54 2.57 15.34
N PHE A 155 4.66 1.96 14.15
CA PHE A 155 5.61 0.86 13.92
C PHE A 155 7.05 1.28 14.19
N ALA A 156 7.48 2.41 13.63
CA ALA A 156 8.83 2.92 13.82
C ALA A 156 9.15 3.19 15.30
N ALA A 157 8.25 3.87 16.01
CA ALA A 157 8.43 4.15 17.44
C ALA A 157 8.44 2.86 18.28
N ALA A 158 7.60 1.87 17.93
CA ALA A 158 7.61 0.58 18.60
C ALA A 158 8.91 -0.19 18.34
N ALA A 159 9.41 -0.19 17.09
CA ALA A 159 10.71 -0.79 16.76
C ALA A 159 11.86 -0.13 17.53
N GLN A 160 11.91 1.21 17.62
CA GLN A 160 12.92 1.94 18.39
C GLN A 160 12.87 1.63 19.86
N ARG A 161 11.68 1.51 20.47
CA ARG A 161 11.54 1.10 21.89
C ARG A 161 12.12 -0.30 22.14
N LEU A 162 12.18 -1.15 21.14
CA LEU A 162 12.75 -2.49 21.18
C LEU A 162 14.23 -2.55 20.76
N GLY A 163 14.84 -1.39 20.47
CA GLY A 163 16.27 -1.29 20.17
C GLY A 163 16.63 -1.19 18.67
N ALA A 164 15.65 -1.13 17.77
CA ALA A 164 15.95 -0.88 16.36
C ALA A 164 16.54 0.51 16.15
N ASN A 165 17.56 0.61 15.30
CA ASN A 165 18.13 1.87 14.83
C ASN A 165 17.39 2.33 13.58
N ILE A 166 16.96 3.61 13.53
CA ILE A 166 16.27 4.19 12.37
C ILE A 166 17.04 5.42 11.91
N LEU A 167 17.57 5.34 10.69
CA LEU A 167 18.33 6.39 10.03
C LEU A 167 17.45 6.99 8.91
N THR A 168 16.90 8.17 9.16
CA THR A 168 16.21 8.97 8.15
C THR A 168 17.19 9.88 7.40
N GLU A 169 16.74 10.48 6.29
CA GLU A 169 17.57 11.36 5.42
C GLU A 169 18.91 10.71 5.04
N THR A 170 18.90 9.38 4.94
CA THR A 170 20.06 8.58 4.62
C THR A 170 19.74 7.70 3.42
N ARG A 171 20.33 8.04 2.29
CA ARG A 171 20.17 7.25 1.06
C ARG A 171 21.11 6.06 1.06
N VAL A 172 20.58 4.91 0.68
CA VAL A 172 21.38 3.75 0.28
C VAL A 172 21.65 3.88 -1.22
N ASP A 173 22.94 3.87 -1.59
CA ASP A 173 23.38 3.97 -2.99
C ASP A 173 23.49 2.57 -3.63
N ASP A 174 24.02 1.59 -2.88
CA ASP A 174 24.26 0.21 -3.37
C ASP A 174 24.07 -0.82 -2.26
N ILE A 175 23.79 -2.07 -2.66
CA ILE A 175 23.87 -3.25 -1.80
C ILE A 175 25.21 -3.95 -2.07
N GLU A 176 26.04 -4.09 -1.05
CA GLU A 176 27.34 -4.73 -1.15
C GLU A 176 27.17 -6.25 -1.18
N VAL A 177 27.61 -6.88 -2.28
CA VAL A 177 27.56 -8.34 -2.47
C VAL A 177 28.96 -8.85 -2.85
N VAL A 178 29.44 -9.85 -2.12
CA VAL A 178 30.70 -10.51 -2.39
C VAL A 178 30.49 -12.02 -2.47
N GLY A 179 30.88 -12.62 -3.58
CA GLY A 179 30.73 -14.07 -3.77
C GLY A 179 29.29 -14.58 -3.71
N GLY A 180 28.32 -13.76 -4.16
CA GLY A 180 26.89 -14.11 -4.13
C GLY A 180 26.23 -13.94 -2.74
N LYS A 181 26.90 -13.29 -1.78
CA LYS A 181 26.38 -13.06 -0.44
C LYS A 181 26.39 -11.58 -0.09
N VAL A 182 25.33 -11.09 0.54
CA VAL A 182 25.23 -9.73 1.10
C VAL A 182 26.32 -9.49 2.15
N GLN A 183 26.91 -8.29 2.16
CA GLN A 183 27.87 -7.82 3.15
C GLN A 183 27.41 -6.55 3.85
N GLY A 184 26.36 -5.88 3.35
CA GLY A 184 25.82 -4.64 3.88
C GLY A 184 25.29 -3.71 2.80
N VAL A 185 25.16 -2.44 3.14
CA VAL A 185 24.70 -1.39 2.21
C VAL A 185 25.66 -0.21 2.24
N ARG A 186 25.83 0.45 1.08
CA ARG A 186 26.64 1.65 0.93
C ARG A 186 25.75 2.90 1.07
N THR A 187 26.24 3.85 1.84
CA THR A 187 25.67 5.19 1.98
C THR A 187 26.75 6.26 1.80
N ALA A 188 26.37 7.52 1.71
CA ALA A 188 27.34 8.64 1.69
C ALA A 188 28.25 8.67 2.93
N ALA A 189 27.80 8.15 4.07
CA ALA A 189 28.59 8.08 5.30
C ALA A 189 29.50 6.84 5.41
N GLY A 190 29.44 5.94 4.42
CA GLY A 190 30.20 4.69 4.38
C GLY A 190 29.32 3.46 4.34
N ILE A 191 29.90 2.29 4.61
CA ILE A 191 29.23 1.00 4.57
C ILE A 191 28.59 0.72 5.94
N ILE A 192 27.32 0.34 5.94
CA ILE A 192 26.62 -0.26 7.08
C ILE A 192 26.69 -1.78 6.85
N PRO A 193 27.46 -2.52 7.64
CA PRO A 193 27.57 -3.97 7.47
C PRO A 193 26.26 -4.67 7.85
N ALA A 194 25.93 -5.76 7.16
CA ALA A 194 24.77 -6.59 7.44
C ALA A 194 24.96 -8.01 6.92
N ASP A 195 24.40 -8.99 7.63
CA ASP A 195 24.28 -10.37 7.16
C ASP A 195 23.09 -10.56 6.23
N VAL A 196 22.04 -9.74 6.44
CA VAL A 196 20.80 -9.74 5.66
C VAL A 196 20.39 -8.30 5.32
N VAL A 197 20.03 -8.07 4.05
CA VAL A 197 19.43 -6.83 3.58
C VAL A 197 18.00 -7.10 3.14
N VAL A 198 17.06 -6.32 3.69
CA VAL A 198 15.64 -6.31 3.29
C VAL A 198 15.38 -5.09 2.43
N VAL A 199 15.01 -5.30 1.17
CA VAL A 199 14.62 -4.23 0.25
C VAL A 199 13.10 -4.03 0.32
N ALA A 200 12.68 -2.93 0.95
CA ALA A 200 11.29 -2.46 1.05
C ALA A 200 11.17 -1.01 0.55
N ALA A 201 11.92 -0.70 -0.53
CA ALA A 201 12.14 0.65 -1.04
C ALA A 201 11.07 1.13 -2.04
N GLY A 202 9.93 0.40 -2.17
CA GLY A 202 8.82 0.74 -3.06
C GLY A 202 9.31 0.94 -4.50
N ILE A 203 8.93 2.04 -5.13
CA ILE A 203 9.30 2.37 -6.52
C ILE A 203 10.83 2.44 -6.78
N TYR A 204 11.65 2.55 -5.74
CA TYR A 204 13.11 2.58 -5.87
C TYR A 204 13.76 1.19 -5.75
N SER A 205 12.98 0.11 -5.53
CA SER A 205 13.53 -1.23 -5.33
C SER A 205 14.40 -1.69 -6.49
N ASN A 206 13.94 -1.51 -7.73
CA ASN A 206 14.73 -1.86 -8.92
C ASN A 206 16.04 -1.05 -9.07
N SER A 207 16.09 0.17 -8.55
CA SER A 207 17.32 0.96 -8.57
C SER A 207 18.43 0.31 -7.75
N LEU A 208 18.06 -0.45 -6.72
CA LEU A 208 18.98 -1.16 -5.83
C LEU A 208 19.25 -2.61 -6.29
N THR A 209 18.27 -3.28 -6.87
CA THR A 209 18.37 -4.71 -7.19
C THR A 209 18.74 -4.99 -8.63
N ALA A 210 18.46 -4.11 -9.60
CA ALA A 210 18.81 -4.30 -11.00
C ALA A 210 20.34 -4.40 -11.24
N PRO A 211 21.21 -3.62 -10.54
CA PRO A 211 22.66 -3.82 -10.63
C PRO A 211 23.13 -5.22 -10.20
N LEU A 212 22.32 -5.92 -9.41
CA LEU A 212 22.55 -7.29 -8.95
C LEU A 212 21.93 -8.36 -9.87
N GLY A 213 21.35 -7.96 -11.01
CA GLY A 213 20.66 -8.85 -11.95
C GLY A 213 19.23 -9.21 -11.55
N ILE A 214 18.66 -8.55 -10.54
CA ILE A 214 17.32 -8.82 -10.03
C ILE A 214 16.40 -7.65 -10.38
N THR A 215 15.40 -7.90 -11.23
CA THR A 215 14.43 -6.87 -11.66
C THR A 215 13.00 -7.37 -11.46
N ILE A 216 12.13 -6.51 -10.97
CA ILE A 216 10.69 -6.73 -10.86
C ILE A 216 10.01 -5.97 -12.01
N PRO A 217 9.18 -6.61 -12.85
CA PRO A 217 8.57 -5.97 -14.01
C PRO A 217 7.35 -5.13 -13.60
N TYR A 218 7.55 -3.99 -12.93
CA TYR A 218 6.49 -3.03 -12.65
C TYR A 218 6.63 -1.78 -13.51
N GLU A 219 5.50 -1.17 -13.81
CA GLU A 219 5.40 0.16 -14.38
C GLU A 219 4.96 1.17 -13.30
N LEU A 220 5.29 2.44 -13.53
CA LEU A 220 4.92 3.51 -12.61
C LEU A 220 3.62 4.17 -13.06
N TYR A 221 2.73 4.37 -12.11
CA TYR A 221 1.49 5.12 -12.30
C TYR A 221 1.47 6.30 -11.34
N ARG A 222 1.06 7.45 -11.84
CA ARG A 222 0.80 8.63 -11.01
C ARG A 222 -0.64 8.60 -10.54
N VAL A 223 -0.84 8.73 -9.23
CA VAL A 223 -2.15 8.89 -8.58
C VAL A 223 -2.22 10.29 -7.99
N SER A 224 -3.32 10.99 -8.23
CA SER A 224 -3.56 12.33 -7.69
C SER A 224 -4.46 12.23 -6.47
N VAL A 225 -4.13 12.93 -5.41
CA VAL A 225 -4.92 12.95 -4.17
C VAL A 225 -5.32 14.39 -3.83
N ILE A 226 -6.59 14.56 -3.51
CA ILE A 226 -7.17 15.82 -3.07
C ILE A 226 -7.70 15.64 -1.65
N GLN A 227 -7.45 16.62 -0.80
CA GLN A 227 -7.93 16.62 0.58
C GLN A 227 -8.67 17.92 0.87
N THR A 228 -9.85 17.80 1.49
CA THR A 228 -10.65 18.97 1.90
C THR A 228 -10.23 19.50 3.26
N THR A 229 -10.70 20.70 3.60
CA THR A 229 -10.82 21.12 5.01
C THR A 229 -11.78 20.19 5.75
N PRO A 230 -11.76 20.14 7.11
CA PRO A 230 -12.70 19.34 7.89
C PRO A 230 -14.16 19.64 7.55
N LEU A 231 -14.96 18.60 7.44
CA LEU A 231 -16.40 18.62 7.20
C LEU A 231 -17.11 17.91 8.35
N PRO A 232 -18.42 18.16 8.55
CA PRO A 232 -19.24 17.30 9.39
C PRO A 232 -19.17 15.84 8.96
N PRO A 233 -19.44 14.88 9.84
CA PRO A 233 -19.49 13.47 9.46
C PRO A 233 -20.55 13.21 8.39
N HIS A 234 -20.12 12.80 7.20
CA HIS A 234 -20.98 12.42 6.08
C HIS A 234 -20.81 10.96 5.71
N LEU A 235 -19.59 10.43 5.81
CA LEU A 235 -19.24 9.11 5.32
C LEU A 235 -18.32 8.38 6.30
N ALA A 236 -18.74 7.20 6.72
CA ALA A 236 -17.92 6.33 7.57
C ALA A 236 -17.11 5.31 6.75
N GLN A 237 -17.63 4.89 5.60
CA GLN A 237 -17.06 3.85 4.75
C GLN A 237 -15.95 4.40 3.84
N VAL A 238 -15.10 3.49 3.36
CA VAL A 238 -14.25 3.76 2.20
C VAL A 238 -15.11 3.58 0.95
N LEU A 239 -14.90 4.42 -0.04
CA LEU A 239 -15.55 4.36 -1.36
C LEU A 239 -14.55 3.96 -2.43
N GLY A 240 -14.99 3.15 -3.37
CA GLY A 240 -14.42 2.94 -4.68
C GLY A 240 -15.53 2.81 -5.71
N THR A 241 -15.18 2.77 -7.00
CA THR A 241 -16.12 2.59 -8.11
C THR A 241 -15.86 1.29 -8.87
N SER A 242 -16.87 0.75 -9.52
CA SER A 242 -16.71 -0.41 -10.42
C SER A 242 -15.81 -0.11 -11.62
N ALA A 243 -15.70 1.16 -12.01
CA ALA A 243 -14.82 1.64 -13.09
C ALA A 243 -13.36 1.86 -12.62
N ALA A 244 -13.08 1.74 -11.32
CA ALA A 244 -11.77 1.98 -10.71
C ALA A 244 -11.16 3.36 -11.05
N ASP A 245 -12.00 4.36 -11.28
CA ASP A 245 -11.65 5.74 -11.65
C ASP A 245 -11.76 6.73 -10.49
N PHE A 246 -12.20 6.26 -9.33
CA PHE A 246 -12.35 7.06 -8.11
C PHE A 246 -12.23 6.17 -6.87
N ALA A 247 -11.58 6.69 -5.86
CA ALA A 247 -11.69 6.19 -4.49
C ALA A 247 -11.66 7.36 -3.50
N GLY A 248 -12.30 7.19 -2.34
CA GLY A 248 -12.36 8.25 -1.35
C GLY A 248 -12.80 7.78 0.03
N ARG A 249 -12.52 8.59 1.03
CA ARG A 249 -12.99 8.38 2.41
C ARG A 249 -13.01 9.68 3.21
N GLN A 250 -13.80 9.73 4.25
CA GLN A 250 -13.68 10.75 5.28
C GLN A 250 -12.73 10.27 6.39
N GLN A 251 -11.79 11.12 6.77
CA GLN A 251 -10.81 10.86 7.82
C GLN A 251 -11.44 11.11 9.21
N VAL A 252 -10.79 10.65 10.26
CA VAL A 252 -11.24 10.84 11.65
C VAL A 252 -11.30 12.33 12.02
N ASP A 253 -10.42 13.14 11.44
CA ASP A 253 -10.39 14.61 11.64
C ASP A 253 -11.44 15.37 10.82
N GLY A 254 -12.33 14.66 10.11
CA GLY A 254 -13.39 15.21 9.28
C GLY A 254 -12.99 15.58 7.86
N ARG A 255 -11.71 15.59 7.50
CA ARG A 255 -11.27 15.85 6.12
C ARG A 255 -11.71 14.73 5.20
N PHE A 256 -12.14 15.08 4.01
CA PHE A 256 -12.39 14.10 2.96
C PHE A 256 -11.16 14.00 2.07
N ARG A 257 -10.68 12.77 1.86
CA ARG A 257 -9.54 12.46 0.98
C ARG A 257 -10.04 11.59 -0.16
N PHE A 258 -9.73 11.98 -1.40
CA PHE A 258 -10.14 11.23 -2.58
C PHE A 258 -9.08 11.33 -3.69
N THR A 259 -9.16 10.40 -4.65
CA THR A 259 -8.18 10.24 -5.71
C THR A 259 -8.87 10.00 -7.05
N ASP A 260 -8.14 10.26 -8.12
CA ASP A 260 -8.45 9.82 -9.48
C ASP A 260 -8.11 8.33 -9.68
N GLY A 261 -8.39 7.80 -10.88
CA GLY A 261 -8.05 6.42 -11.28
C GLY A 261 -6.56 6.18 -11.51
N GLY A 262 -5.74 7.23 -11.45
CA GLY A 262 -4.34 7.18 -11.80
C GLY A 262 -4.08 7.20 -13.31
N ALA A 263 -2.83 7.43 -13.68
CA ALA A 263 -2.36 7.44 -15.06
C ALA A 263 -0.95 6.90 -15.16
N HIS A 264 -0.65 6.19 -16.23
CA HIS A 264 0.71 5.72 -16.52
C HIS A 264 1.72 6.87 -16.44
N TRP A 265 2.86 6.61 -15.81
CA TRP A 265 3.96 7.56 -15.65
C TRP A 265 5.11 7.19 -16.60
N PRO A 266 5.26 7.85 -17.76
CA PRO A 266 6.21 7.43 -18.80
C PRO A 266 7.64 7.93 -18.58
N HIS A 267 7.95 8.50 -17.41
CA HIS A 267 9.23 9.13 -17.13
C HIS A 267 10.11 8.26 -16.22
N ALA A 268 11.40 8.51 -16.22
CA ALA A 268 12.33 7.86 -15.33
C ALA A 268 12.27 8.44 -13.90
N LEU A 269 12.59 7.64 -12.88
CA LEU A 269 12.70 8.15 -11.50
C LEU A 269 13.77 9.23 -11.34
N ALA A 270 14.80 9.21 -12.21
CA ALA A 270 15.83 10.26 -12.25
C ALA A 270 15.25 11.67 -12.55
N ASP A 271 14.11 11.76 -13.23
CA ASP A 271 13.44 13.02 -13.53
C ASP A 271 12.89 13.70 -12.27
N LEU A 272 12.80 12.98 -11.16
CA LEU A 272 12.42 13.51 -9.84
C LEU A 272 13.60 14.07 -9.03
N ALA A 273 14.82 14.05 -9.57
CA ALA A 273 16.00 14.58 -8.87
C ALA A 273 15.89 16.09 -8.56
N GLY A 274 15.09 16.83 -9.34
CA GLY A 274 14.78 18.26 -9.12
C GLY A 274 13.60 18.53 -8.19
N GLY A 275 12.92 17.52 -7.69
CA GLY A 275 11.73 17.62 -6.84
C GLY A 275 10.50 16.92 -7.40
N TYR A 276 9.38 17.05 -6.69
CA TYR A 276 8.14 16.32 -7.00
C TYR A 276 7.17 17.11 -7.91
N GLU A 277 7.58 18.26 -8.44
CA GLU A 277 6.74 19.04 -9.35
C GLU A 277 6.23 18.21 -10.56
N PRO A 278 7.03 17.33 -11.19
CA PRO A 278 6.59 16.56 -12.34
C PRO A 278 5.43 15.60 -12.04
N ILE A 279 5.25 15.16 -10.79
CA ILE A 279 4.14 14.26 -10.40
C ILE A 279 2.92 15.00 -9.87
N MET A 280 2.99 16.31 -9.73
CA MET A 280 1.80 17.09 -9.33
C MET A 280 0.71 16.98 -10.39
N PRO A 281 -0.56 16.85 -9.95
CA PRO A 281 -1.68 16.70 -10.89
C PRO A 281 -1.91 17.98 -11.71
N THR A 282 -2.36 17.80 -12.95
CA THR A 282 -2.80 18.92 -13.78
C THR A 282 -4.15 19.46 -13.31
N LEU A 283 -4.48 20.70 -13.71
CA LEU A 283 -5.82 21.26 -13.44
C LEU A 283 -6.94 20.40 -14.02
N GLN A 284 -6.72 19.77 -15.17
CA GLN A 284 -7.69 18.85 -15.78
C GLN A 284 -7.92 17.63 -14.89
N THR A 285 -6.87 17.00 -14.39
CA THR A 285 -6.95 15.84 -13.49
C THR A 285 -7.69 16.20 -12.19
N ILE A 286 -7.36 17.34 -11.60
CA ILE A 286 -8.02 17.84 -10.38
C ILE A 286 -9.52 18.05 -10.65
N ASN A 287 -9.86 18.71 -11.78
CA ASN A 287 -11.26 18.97 -12.12
C ASN A 287 -12.06 17.68 -12.32
N GLN A 288 -11.49 16.67 -12.98
CA GLN A 288 -12.13 15.36 -13.14
C GLN A 288 -12.39 14.68 -11.79
N ALA A 289 -11.38 14.61 -10.92
CA ALA A 289 -11.50 14.00 -9.59
C ALA A 289 -12.56 14.72 -8.72
N ILE A 290 -12.60 16.06 -8.75
CA ILE A 290 -13.62 16.86 -8.04
C ILE A 290 -15.01 16.58 -8.60
N THR A 291 -15.17 16.52 -9.92
CA THR A 291 -16.46 16.24 -10.57
C THR A 291 -16.98 14.87 -10.14
N SER A 292 -16.14 13.83 -10.15
CA SER A 292 -16.52 12.51 -9.65
C SER A 292 -16.87 12.52 -8.17
N ALA A 293 -16.05 13.17 -7.34
CA ALA A 293 -16.32 13.27 -5.90
C ALA A 293 -17.67 13.91 -5.58
N VAL A 294 -17.99 15.05 -6.20
CA VAL A 294 -19.26 15.77 -6.00
C VAL A 294 -20.44 14.99 -6.57
N ALA A 295 -20.27 14.30 -7.70
CA ALA A 295 -21.31 13.46 -8.28
C ALA A 295 -21.67 12.29 -7.36
N LEU A 296 -20.70 11.70 -6.67
CA LEU A 296 -20.90 10.56 -5.76
C LEU A 296 -21.37 11.00 -4.37
N VAL A 297 -20.81 12.08 -3.85
CA VAL A 297 -21.10 12.63 -2.51
C VAL A 297 -21.46 14.11 -2.65
N PRO A 298 -22.74 14.45 -2.92
CA PRO A 298 -23.16 15.83 -3.22
C PRO A 298 -22.79 16.87 -2.16
N ALA A 299 -22.67 16.46 -0.90
CA ALA A 299 -22.26 17.34 0.19
C ALA A 299 -20.86 17.96 -0.03
N LEU A 300 -20.01 17.34 -0.84
CA LEU A 300 -18.68 17.85 -1.17
C LEU A 300 -18.71 19.10 -2.05
N GLN A 301 -19.82 19.45 -2.66
CA GLN A 301 -19.96 20.69 -3.44
C GLN A 301 -19.62 21.95 -2.62
N ALA A 302 -19.88 21.94 -1.32
CA ALA A 302 -19.58 23.05 -0.41
C ALA A 302 -18.18 22.95 0.24
N ALA A 303 -17.43 21.87 -0.03
CA ALA A 303 -16.12 21.65 0.56
C ALA A 303 -15.06 22.59 -0.02
N ARG A 304 -14.06 22.89 0.81
CA ARG A 304 -12.89 23.67 0.38
C ARG A 304 -11.67 22.74 0.29
N ILE A 305 -10.85 22.92 -0.72
CA ILE A 305 -9.59 22.18 -0.87
C ILE A 305 -8.60 22.69 0.18
N ALA A 306 -8.00 21.78 0.92
CA ALA A 306 -6.91 22.06 1.83
C ALA A 306 -5.55 21.71 1.23
N ASN A 307 -5.46 20.53 0.60
CA ASN A 307 -4.22 20.02 0.02
C ASN A 307 -4.48 19.29 -1.30
N VAL A 308 -3.48 19.30 -2.18
CA VAL A 308 -3.42 18.49 -3.40
C VAL A 308 -1.99 17.99 -3.54
N TRP A 309 -1.83 16.72 -3.88
CA TRP A 309 -0.52 16.14 -4.20
C TRP A 309 -0.64 15.01 -5.22
N GLY A 310 0.47 14.67 -5.86
CA GLY A 310 0.64 13.47 -6.66
C GLY A 310 1.52 12.47 -5.96
N GLY A 311 1.34 11.19 -6.27
CA GLY A 311 2.18 10.10 -5.80
C GLY A 311 2.40 9.07 -6.90
N LEU A 312 3.51 8.36 -6.83
CA LEU A 312 3.79 7.25 -7.74
C LEU A 312 3.55 5.92 -7.04
N VAL A 313 2.99 4.98 -7.78
CA VAL A 313 2.80 3.59 -7.39
C VAL A 313 3.42 2.66 -8.43
N ASP A 314 3.99 1.56 -7.96
CA ASP A 314 4.59 0.48 -8.73
C ASP A 314 3.52 -0.58 -9.02
N ILE A 315 3.14 -0.77 -10.30
CA ILE A 315 2.11 -1.73 -10.71
C ILE A 315 2.77 -2.87 -11.48
N THR A 316 2.67 -4.08 -10.94
CA THR A 316 3.11 -5.32 -11.58
C THR A 316 2.11 -5.78 -12.64
N PRO A 317 2.51 -6.62 -13.62
CA PRO A 317 1.62 -7.09 -14.68
C PRO A 317 0.36 -7.80 -14.19
N ASP A 318 0.43 -8.46 -13.04
CA ASP A 318 -0.64 -9.23 -12.41
C ASP A 318 -1.22 -8.56 -11.14
N GLU A 319 -0.84 -7.31 -10.88
CA GLU A 319 -1.31 -6.47 -9.76
C GLU A 319 -1.01 -7.02 -8.35
N ILE A 320 -0.20 -8.06 -8.20
CA ILE A 320 0.20 -8.59 -6.90
C ILE A 320 1.69 -8.34 -6.62
N PRO A 321 2.10 -8.17 -5.35
CA PRO A 321 3.46 -7.83 -5.00
C PRO A 321 4.46 -8.96 -5.26
N VAL A 322 5.74 -8.61 -5.28
CA VAL A 322 6.84 -9.57 -5.10
C VAL A 322 7.26 -9.54 -3.64
N ILE A 323 7.20 -10.69 -2.99
CA ILE A 323 7.66 -10.89 -1.61
C ILE A 323 8.44 -12.20 -1.58
N GLU A 324 9.77 -12.11 -1.44
CA GLU A 324 10.62 -13.30 -1.46
C GLU A 324 11.95 -13.11 -0.75
N ARG A 325 12.60 -14.23 -0.39
CA ARG A 325 14.04 -14.33 -0.18
C ARG A 325 14.68 -14.71 -1.51
N SER A 326 15.70 -13.96 -1.94
CA SER A 326 16.42 -14.24 -3.19
C SER A 326 17.04 -15.64 -3.18
N GLN A 327 16.96 -16.31 -4.31
CA GLN A 327 17.64 -17.58 -4.54
C GLN A 327 19.00 -17.37 -5.21
N GLU A 328 19.25 -16.20 -5.77
CA GLU A 328 20.48 -15.83 -6.47
C GLU A 328 21.51 -15.19 -5.54
N ILE A 329 21.05 -14.48 -4.49
CA ILE A 329 21.92 -13.74 -3.57
C ILE A 329 21.55 -14.11 -2.13
N ASP A 330 22.47 -14.76 -1.44
CA ASP A 330 22.29 -15.12 -0.03
C ASP A 330 22.25 -13.87 0.84
N GLY A 331 21.28 -13.83 1.76
CA GLY A 331 21.05 -12.69 2.63
C GLY A 331 20.22 -11.56 2.02
N LEU A 332 19.68 -11.68 0.80
CA LEU A 332 18.80 -10.69 0.21
C LEU A 332 17.32 -11.11 0.34
N VAL A 333 16.50 -10.24 0.93
CA VAL A 333 15.04 -10.38 1.05
C VAL A 333 14.37 -9.15 0.45
N MET A 334 13.24 -9.28 -0.23
CA MET A 334 12.59 -8.16 -0.89
C MET A 334 11.07 -8.17 -0.76
N ALA A 335 10.48 -6.96 -0.74
CA ALA A 335 9.04 -6.73 -0.85
C ALA A 335 8.79 -5.44 -1.62
N ALA A 336 8.26 -5.55 -2.85
CA ALA A 336 7.99 -4.42 -3.74
C ALA A 336 6.90 -4.76 -4.78
N GLY A 337 6.49 -3.80 -5.62
CA GLY A 337 5.47 -4.02 -6.64
C GLY A 337 4.08 -4.21 -6.06
N PHE A 338 3.72 -3.45 -5.05
CA PHE A 338 2.47 -3.64 -4.31
C PHE A 338 1.21 -3.15 -5.03
N SER A 339 1.32 -2.60 -6.21
CA SER A 339 0.19 -2.21 -7.07
C SER A 339 -0.90 -1.37 -6.38
N GLY A 340 -0.48 -0.48 -5.47
CA GLY A 340 -1.38 0.36 -4.67
C GLY A 340 -1.94 -0.31 -3.40
N HIS A 341 -1.66 -1.58 -3.14
CA HIS A 341 -2.23 -2.38 -2.04
C HIS A 341 -1.35 -2.44 -0.77
N GLY A 342 -0.11 -2.00 -0.85
CA GLY A 342 0.91 -2.18 0.18
C GLY A 342 0.57 -1.65 1.56
N PHE A 343 -0.28 -0.61 1.67
CA PHE A 343 -0.63 -0.07 2.97
C PHE A 343 -1.44 -1.08 3.81
N CYS A 344 -2.47 -1.68 3.24
CA CYS A 344 -3.25 -2.71 3.92
C CYS A 344 -2.38 -3.91 4.31
N LEU A 345 -1.57 -4.39 3.38
CA LEU A 345 -0.72 -5.58 3.56
C LEU A 345 0.47 -5.34 4.50
N GLY A 346 0.86 -4.09 4.74
CA GLY A 346 2.09 -3.73 5.47
C GLY A 346 2.32 -4.49 6.77
N PRO A 347 1.35 -4.57 7.69
CA PRO A 347 1.51 -5.31 8.93
C PRO A 347 1.87 -6.80 8.73
N VAL A 348 1.19 -7.49 7.81
CA VAL A 348 1.46 -8.91 7.50
C VAL A 348 2.74 -9.05 6.71
N THR A 349 3.03 -8.14 5.77
CA THR A 349 4.32 -8.11 5.08
C THR A 349 5.49 -8.03 6.06
N GLY A 350 5.36 -7.22 7.14
CA GLY A 350 6.38 -7.17 8.18
C GLY A 350 6.63 -8.53 8.85
N GLN A 351 5.57 -9.29 9.12
CA GLN A 351 5.69 -10.66 9.67
C GLN A 351 6.36 -11.61 8.67
N ILE A 352 5.94 -11.56 7.41
CA ILE A 352 6.52 -12.40 6.35
C ILE A 352 8.01 -12.08 6.20
N LEU A 353 8.40 -10.80 6.15
CA LEU A 353 9.79 -10.40 6.04
C LEU A 353 10.63 -10.87 7.23
N ARG A 354 10.10 -10.76 8.45
CA ARG A 354 10.74 -11.33 9.65
C ARG A 354 10.98 -12.84 9.49
N ASP A 355 9.96 -13.59 9.09
CA ASP A 355 10.04 -15.04 8.93
C ASP A 355 11.08 -15.42 7.88
N LEU A 356 11.08 -14.75 6.72
CA LEU A 356 12.07 -14.96 5.65
C LEU A 356 13.50 -14.64 6.08
N VAL A 357 13.67 -13.67 6.97
CA VAL A 357 14.99 -13.32 7.54
C VAL A 357 15.46 -14.36 8.54
N VAL A 358 14.60 -14.78 9.48
CA VAL A 358 14.99 -15.61 10.62
C VAL A 358 14.93 -17.10 10.30
N GLU A 359 13.85 -17.54 9.64
CA GLU A 359 13.57 -18.96 9.39
C GLU A 359 13.85 -19.35 7.93
N GLY A 360 13.91 -18.39 6.99
CA GLY A 360 14.04 -18.62 5.57
C GLY A 360 12.75 -18.97 4.85
N GLU A 361 11.68 -19.23 5.59
CA GLU A 361 10.33 -19.55 5.11
C GLU A 361 9.27 -18.92 6.01
N THR A 362 8.02 -18.87 5.56
CA THR A 362 6.90 -18.30 6.32
C THR A 362 5.66 -19.19 6.21
N PRO A 363 4.79 -19.26 7.24
CA PRO A 363 3.53 -19.98 7.15
C PRO A 363 2.49 -19.33 6.22
N TYR A 364 2.72 -18.09 5.80
CA TYR A 364 1.84 -17.41 4.85
C TYR A 364 2.00 -17.99 3.44
N PRO A 365 0.92 -18.06 2.62
CA PRO A 365 0.97 -18.62 1.26
C PRO A 365 1.61 -17.65 0.28
N ILE A 366 2.95 -17.54 0.30
CA ILE A 366 3.70 -16.57 -0.52
C ILE A 366 4.18 -17.11 -1.88
N GLU A 367 3.89 -18.35 -2.23
CA GLU A 367 4.31 -18.92 -3.53
C GLU A 367 3.86 -18.08 -4.74
N PRO A 368 2.60 -17.53 -4.77
CA PRO A 368 2.18 -16.67 -5.86
C PRO A 368 2.93 -15.33 -5.94
N PHE A 369 3.64 -14.95 -4.88
CA PHE A 369 4.32 -13.65 -4.78
C PHE A 369 5.80 -13.71 -5.12
N ARG A 370 6.31 -14.87 -5.56
CA ARG A 370 7.70 -15.01 -6.01
C ARG A 370 7.91 -14.34 -7.36
N ARG A 371 9.05 -13.65 -7.51
CA ARG A 371 9.46 -12.99 -8.76
C ARG A 371 9.52 -13.95 -9.96
N GLY A 372 9.91 -15.21 -9.70
CA GLY A 372 10.01 -16.26 -10.73
C GLY A 372 8.70 -16.60 -11.46
N ARG A 373 7.55 -16.04 -11.04
CA ARG A 373 6.29 -16.14 -11.79
C ARG A 373 6.29 -15.34 -13.09
N PHE A 374 7.15 -14.35 -13.23
CA PHE A 374 7.31 -13.58 -14.46
C PHE A 374 8.31 -14.25 -15.40
N THR A 375 7.90 -14.48 -16.65
CA THR A 375 8.70 -15.16 -17.66
C THR A 375 9.55 -14.22 -18.52
N GLY A 376 9.37 -12.90 -18.35
CA GLY A 376 10.16 -11.85 -19.00
C GLY A 376 9.50 -11.16 -20.19
N ASP A 377 8.36 -11.66 -20.67
CA ASP A 377 7.60 -11.08 -21.81
C ASP A 377 6.32 -10.36 -21.35
N GLU A 378 6.07 -10.31 -20.05
CA GLU A 378 4.86 -9.67 -19.49
C GLU A 378 5.01 -8.14 -19.54
N VAL A 379 4.04 -7.50 -20.18
CA VAL A 379 3.81 -6.06 -20.09
C VAL A 379 2.78 -5.83 -18.97
N ALA A 380 3.00 -4.82 -18.14
CA ALA A 380 1.98 -4.44 -17.16
C ALA A 380 0.64 -4.26 -17.86
N GLY A 381 -0.40 -4.86 -17.30
CA GLY A 381 -1.75 -4.80 -17.85
C GLY A 381 -2.30 -3.37 -17.83
N THR A 382 -3.52 -3.20 -18.32
CA THR A 382 -4.28 -1.93 -18.22
C THR A 382 -4.83 -1.72 -16.80
N ALA A 383 -4.04 -2.08 -15.80
CA ALA A 383 -4.39 -2.06 -14.39
C ALA A 383 -4.69 -0.65 -13.88
N SER A 384 -5.64 -0.54 -12.98
CA SER A 384 -5.87 0.70 -12.22
C SER A 384 -5.28 0.55 -10.82
N PRO A 385 -4.53 1.55 -10.32
CA PRO A 385 -4.02 1.52 -8.93
C PRO A 385 -5.11 1.52 -7.87
N LEU A 386 -6.36 1.53 -8.25
CA LEU A 386 -7.52 1.44 -7.34
C LEU A 386 -8.13 0.03 -7.24
N GLY A 387 -7.69 -0.90 -8.06
CA GLY A 387 -8.03 -2.34 -8.06
C GLY A 387 -9.45 -2.66 -8.44
#